data_9c75d362aa93ec771f2aaba19e386000
#
_entry.id   9c75d362aa93ec771f2aaba19e386000
#
_cell.length_a   1.000
_cell.length_b   1.000
_cell.length_c   1.000
_cell.angle_alpha   90.00
_cell.angle_beta   90.00
_cell.angle_gamma   90.00
#
_symmetry.space_group_name_H-M   'P 1'
#
loop_
_entity.id
_entity.type
_entity.pdbx_description
1 polymer ?
#
loop_
_entity_poly.entity_id
_entity_poly.type
_entity_poly.pdbx_seq_one_letter_code
_entity_poly.pdbx_strand_id
1 'polypeptide(L)'
;MKKIFLIILTFVSAMFLNSCSKSDVMLSGGWWTLLPDEVGSGSEDLVIRFNSANSTINFALKSKLDKDDKNYYMVESLARKYTVENTGKGEGIIRVTEKDGTMWPELHISSLTLVTLGLSHRDTDGKVIDNMAFLPFLEDTDKKIIKTTESSYELRIRYIIDRFRSIGRLVDTE
;
A
#
# COMPACT_ATOMS: atom_id res chain seq x y z
N MET A 1 -4.70 27.96 -39.72
CA MET A 1 -5.14 27.99 -38.31
C MET A 1 -5.63 26.62 -37.82
N LYS A 2 -6.48 25.84 -38.54
CA LYS A 2 -7.01 24.55 -38.09
C LYS A 2 -5.93 23.45 -37.84
N LYS A 3 -4.83 23.42 -38.60
CA LYS A 3 -3.75 22.41 -38.47
C LYS A 3 -2.89 22.63 -37.22
N ILE A 4 -2.69 23.88 -36.80
CA ILE A 4 -1.90 24.20 -35.59
C ILE A 4 -2.69 23.84 -34.34
N PHE A 5 -4.02 24.03 -34.34
CA PHE A 5 -4.87 23.66 -33.23
C PHE A 5 -4.91 22.14 -32.99
N LEU A 6 -4.85 21.35 -34.06
CA LEU A 6 -4.83 19.89 -33.96
C LEU A 6 -3.52 19.37 -33.37
N ILE A 7 -2.39 20.00 -33.73
CA ILE A 7 -1.05 19.62 -33.21
C ILE A 7 -0.94 19.96 -31.71
N ILE A 8 -1.47 21.09 -31.28
CA ILE A 8 -1.47 21.49 -29.87
C ILE A 8 -2.36 20.53 -29.05
N LEU A 9 -3.53 20.15 -29.58
CA LEU A 9 -4.44 19.23 -28.90
C LEU A 9 -3.84 17.83 -28.75
N THR A 10 -3.12 17.32 -29.77
CA THR A 10 -2.41 16.03 -29.68
C THR A 10 -1.22 16.08 -28.71
N PHE A 11 -0.49 17.20 -28.62
CA PHE A 11 0.62 17.36 -27.68
C PHE A 11 0.14 17.46 -26.22
N VAL A 12 -0.96 18.16 -25.98
CA VAL A 12 -1.59 18.26 -24.65
C VAL A 12 -2.14 16.89 -24.22
N SER A 13 -2.79 16.15 -25.12
CA SER A 13 -3.25 14.78 -24.81
C SER A 13 -2.11 13.81 -24.49
N ALA A 14 -0.95 13.94 -25.16
CA ALA A 14 0.21 13.11 -24.88
C ALA A 14 0.86 13.42 -23.53
N MET A 15 0.76 14.64 -23.04
CA MET A 15 1.29 15.01 -21.71
C MET A 15 0.43 14.47 -20.55
N PHE A 16 -0.88 14.29 -20.76
CA PHE A 16 -1.75 13.71 -19.73
C PHE A 16 -1.67 12.17 -19.63
N LEU A 17 -1.18 11.50 -20.67
CA LEU A 17 -1.05 10.03 -20.67
C LEU A 17 0.22 9.50 -19.98
N ASN A 18 1.17 10.37 -19.64
CA ASN A 18 2.46 9.98 -19.05
C ASN A 18 2.51 10.11 -17.51
N SER A 19 1.40 10.40 -16.81
CA SER A 19 1.46 10.63 -15.36
C SER A 19 1.21 9.39 -14.51
N CYS A 20 0.83 8.25 -15.12
CA CYS A 20 0.72 7.00 -14.38
C CYS A 20 2.05 6.26 -14.48
N SER A 21 2.86 6.27 -13.42
CA SER A 21 4.11 5.51 -13.41
C SER A 21 3.79 4.01 -13.52
N LYS A 22 4.63 3.26 -14.24
CA LYS A 22 4.48 1.80 -14.37
C LYS A 22 4.37 1.13 -12.99
N SER A 23 5.08 1.66 -12.01
CA SER A 23 5.05 1.19 -10.62
C SER A 23 3.69 1.37 -9.96
N ASP A 24 3.02 2.52 -10.19
CA ASP A 24 1.70 2.79 -9.61
C ASP A 24 0.63 1.85 -10.19
N VAL A 25 0.70 1.57 -11.49
CA VAL A 25 -0.19 0.59 -12.14
C VAL A 25 0.03 -0.82 -11.58
N MET A 26 1.28 -1.22 -11.35
CA MET A 26 1.59 -2.54 -10.78
C MET A 26 1.15 -2.64 -9.31
N LEU A 27 1.37 -1.60 -8.51
CA LEU A 27 0.92 -1.54 -7.12
C LEU A 27 -0.61 -1.65 -7.00
N SER A 28 -1.33 -0.99 -7.91
CA SER A 28 -2.80 -0.93 -7.87
C SER A 28 -3.50 -2.17 -8.45
N GLY A 29 -2.74 -3.17 -8.88
CA GLY A 29 -3.25 -4.35 -9.59
C GLY A 29 -4.15 -5.29 -8.77
N GLY A 30 -4.20 -5.14 -7.42
CA GLY A 30 -4.98 -6.01 -6.56
C GLY A 30 -4.73 -5.79 -5.08
N TRP A 31 -5.13 -6.79 -4.30
CA TRP A 31 -4.78 -6.89 -2.88
C TRP A 31 -3.47 -7.65 -2.72
N TRP A 32 -2.71 -7.28 -1.69
CA TRP A 32 -1.42 -7.86 -1.34
C TRP A 32 -1.50 -8.41 0.08
N THR A 33 -1.14 -9.68 0.27
CA THR A 33 -1.04 -10.30 1.59
C THR A 33 0.38 -10.21 2.12
N LEU A 34 0.54 -9.74 3.34
CA LEU A 34 1.81 -9.70 4.02
C LEU A 34 2.26 -11.15 4.32
N LEU A 35 3.48 -11.48 3.94
CA LEU A 35 4.09 -12.73 4.36
C LEU A 35 4.45 -12.65 5.85
N PRO A 36 4.22 -13.73 6.62
CA PRO A 36 4.71 -13.79 7.98
C PRO A 36 6.24 -13.66 7.95
N ASP A 37 6.74 -12.72 8.73
CA ASP A 37 8.17 -12.69 9.03
C ASP A 37 8.53 -13.83 9.98
N GLU A 38 9.80 -14.18 10.08
CA GLU A 38 10.30 -15.23 10.97
C GLU A 38 10.01 -14.96 12.46
N VAL A 39 9.52 -13.79 12.79
CA VAL A 39 9.23 -13.31 14.16
C VAL A 39 7.81 -13.66 14.64
N GLY A 40 6.98 -14.26 13.81
CA GLY A 40 5.76 -14.92 14.25
C GLY A 40 4.65 -14.02 14.80
N SER A 41 4.61 -12.76 14.42
CA SER A 41 3.73 -11.76 15.03
C SER A 41 2.40 -11.54 14.30
N GLY A 42 1.66 -12.59 13.97
CA GLY A 42 0.23 -12.45 13.57
C GLY A 42 -0.05 -11.57 12.33
N SER A 43 0.95 -11.34 11.50
CA SER A 43 0.89 -10.55 10.27
C SER A 43 0.22 -11.29 9.10
N GLU A 44 0.05 -12.60 9.21
CA GLU A 44 -0.60 -13.47 8.20
C GLU A 44 -2.03 -13.06 7.86
N ASP A 45 -2.62 -12.26 8.72
CA ASP A 45 -4.02 -11.85 8.62
C ASP A 45 -4.21 -10.50 7.95
N LEU A 46 -3.13 -9.84 7.53
CA LEU A 46 -3.19 -8.51 6.91
C LEU A 46 -3.13 -8.60 5.40
N VAL A 47 -4.06 -7.92 4.75
CA VAL A 47 -3.97 -7.59 3.32
C VAL A 47 -4.07 -6.08 3.12
N ILE A 48 -3.32 -5.57 2.16
CA ILE A 48 -3.31 -4.16 1.79
C ILE A 48 -3.65 -3.99 0.30
N ARG A 49 -4.21 -2.85 -0.06
CA ARG A 49 -4.48 -2.49 -1.44
C ARG A 49 -4.13 -1.03 -1.69
N PHE A 50 -3.33 -0.81 -2.72
CA PHE A 50 -3.10 0.51 -3.27
C PHE A 50 -4.16 0.78 -4.35
N ASN A 51 -4.94 1.84 -4.18
CA ASN A 51 -5.97 2.23 -5.12
C ASN A 51 -5.54 3.53 -5.82
N SER A 52 -5.09 3.42 -7.07
CA SER A 52 -4.62 4.56 -7.86
C SER A 52 -5.74 5.54 -8.24
N ALA A 53 -6.98 5.06 -8.37
CA ALA A 53 -8.12 5.92 -8.76
C ALA A 53 -8.40 7.05 -7.75
N ASN A 54 -8.15 6.80 -6.46
CA ASN A 54 -8.36 7.79 -5.39
C ASN A 54 -7.10 8.03 -4.54
N SER A 55 -5.96 7.45 -4.96
CA SER A 55 -4.67 7.54 -4.26
C SER A 55 -4.76 7.15 -2.80
N THR A 56 -5.40 6.00 -2.49
CA THR A 56 -5.55 5.50 -1.13
C THR A 56 -4.96 4.12 -0.95
N ILE A 57 -4.37 3.88 0.22
CA ILE A 57 -4.00 2.57 0.71
C ILE A 57 -5.10 2.09 1.68
N ASN A 58 -5.61 0.90 1.45
CA ASN A 58 -6.65 0.27 2.25
C ASN A 58 -6.08 -0.96 2.96
N PHE A 59 -6.62 -1.26 4.12
CA PHE A 59 -6.20 -2.34 5.00
C PHE A 59 -7.39 -3.24 5.30
N ALA A 60 -7.20 -4.55 5.22
CA ALA A 60 -8.19 -5.51 5.68
C ALA A 60 -7.52 -6.62 6.51
N LEU A 61 -8.26 -7.13 7.48
CA LEU A 61 -7.81 -8.18 8.38
C LEU A 61 -8.71 -9.39 8.30
N LYS A 62 -8.11 -10.56 8.37
CA LYS A 62 -8.83 -11.83 8.52
C LYS A 62 -9.65 -11.85 9.81
N SER A 63 -10.81 -12.50 9.75
CA SER A 63 -11.61 -12.78 10.96
C SER A 63 -10.78 -13.58 11.97
N LYS A 64 -10.83 -13.15 13.24
CA LYS A 64 -10.31 -13.93 14.37
C LYS A 64 -11.42 -14.38 15.32
N LEU A 65 -12.65 -13.90 15.09
CA LEU A 65 -13.80 -14.20 15.91
C LEU A 65 -14.39 -15.57 15.56
N ASP A 66 -14.28 -15.95 14.30
CA ASP A 66 -14.72 -17.24 13.78
C ASP A 66 -13.58 -17.88 13.00
N LYS A 67 -13.15 -19.07 13.40
CA LYS A 67 -12.06 -19.82 12.76
C LYS A 67 -12.45 -20.36 11.38
N ASP A 68 -13.74 -20.56 11.16
CA ASP A 68 -14.28 -21.06 9.90
C ASP A 68 -14.51 -19.94 8.89
N ASP A 69 -14.55 -18.67 9.36
CA ASP A 69 -14.65 -17.51 8.52
C ASP A 69 -13.29 -17.18 7.87
N LYS A 70 -13.20 -17.43 6.57
CA LYS A 70 -12.00 -17.15 5.77
C LYS A 70 -11.96 -15.74 5.21
N ASN A 71 -12.98 -14.92 5.45
CA ASN A 71 -13.08 -13.58 4.92
C ASN A 71 -12.13 -12.59 5.62
N TYR A 72 -11.84 -11.51 4.89
CA TYR A 72 -11.09 -10.37 5.38
C TYR A 72 -12.02 -9.16 5.50
N TYR A 73 -11.87 -8.38 6.54
CA TYR A 73 -12.73 -7.26 6.86
C TYR A 73 -11.98 -5.94 6.74
N MET A 74 -12.51 -5.04 5.93
CA MET A 74 -11.94 -3.73 5.65
C MET A 74 -12.80 -2.63 6.26
N VAL A 75 -12.16 -1.67 6.94
CA VAL A 75 -12.79 -0.45 7.45
C VAL A 75 -12.38 0.71 6.56
N GLU A 76 -13.30 1.19 5.71
CA GLU A 76 -13.00 2.24 4.71
C GLU A 76 -12.52 3.55 5.34
N SER A 77 -13.02 3.89 6.53
CA SER A 77 -12.62 5.11 7.24
C SER A 77 -11.14 5.11 7.64
N LEU A 78 -10.48 3.97 7.62
CA LEU A 78 -9.06 3.82 7.94
C LEU A 78 -8.13 3.88 6.73
N ALA A 79 -8.66 4.07 5.53
CA ALA A 79 -7.84 4.31 4.35
C ALA A 79 -6.93 5.54 4.54
N ARG A 80 -5.70 5.47 4.01
CA ARG A 80 -4.72 6.56 4.04
C ARG A 80 -4.41 7.03 2.64
N LYS A 81 -4.10 8.31 2.50
CA LYS A 81 -3.61 8.84 1.23
C LYS A 81 -2.17 8.42 1.00
N TYR A 82 -1.82 8.16 -0.26
CA TYR A 82 -0.45 7.88 -0.63
C TYR A 82 -0.07 8.56 -1.95
N THR A 83 1.22 8.77 -2.13
CA THR A 83 1.83 9.11 -3.40
C THR A 83 3.00 8.16 -3.68
N VAL A 84 3.31 7.94 -4.95
CA VAL A 84 4.45 7.13 -5.37
C VAL A 84 5.39 8.00 -6.17
N GLU A 85 6.65 8.05 -5.75
CA GLU A 85 7.75 8.59 -6.52
C GLU A 85 8.53 7.43 -7.13
N ASN A 86 8.61 7.38 -8.45
CA ASN A 86 9.35 6.35 -9.16
C ASN A 86 10.82 6.78 -9.29
N THR A 87 11.72 6.01 -8.72
CA THR A 87 13.17 6.24 -8.79
C THR A 87 13.85 5.48 -9.94
N GLY A 88 13.09 4.67 -10.69
CA GLY A 88 13.56 3.87 -11.81
C GLY A 88 13.85 2.41 -11.44
N LYS A 89 14.03 1.55 -12.44
CA LYS A 89 14.40 0.12 -12.30
C LYS A 89 13.47 -0.73 -11.40
N GLY A 90 12.20 -0.33 -11.23
CA GLY A 90 11.26 -1.04 -10.35
C GLY A 90 11.39 -0.65 -8.88
N GLU A 91 12.18 0.34 -8.58
CA GLU A 91 12.31 0.97 -7.26
C GLU A 91 11.42 2.21 -7.17
N GLY A 92 11.04 2.59 -5.96
CA GLY A 92 10.24 3.78 -5.73
C GLY A 92 10.09 4.10 -4.25
N ILE A 93 9.51 5.25 -3.98
CA ILE A 93 9.21 5.69 -2.61
C ILE A 93 7.71 5.91 -2.52
N ILE A 94 7.08 5.28 -1.55
CA ILE A 94 5.68 5.49 -1.19
C ILE A 94 5.66 6.42 0.02
N ARG A 95 4.99 7.56 -0.12
CA ARG A 95 4.72 8.48 0.99
C ARG A 95 3.27 8.37 1.38
N VAL A 96 3.03 8.00 2.63
CA VAL A 96 1.68 7.85 3.19
C VAL A 96 1.38 9.04 4.09
N THR A 97 0.19 9.59 3.96
CA THR A 97 -0.26 10.76 4.73
C THR A 97 -1.48 10.40 5.56
N GLU A 98 -1.42 10.74 6.85
CA GLU A 98 -2.53 10.65 7.78
C GLU A 98 -3.62 11.67 7.44
N LYS A 99 -4.80 11.50 8.06
CA LYS A 99 -5.92 12.44 7.88
C LYS A 99 -5.63 13.85 8.40
N ASP A 100 -4.77 13.97 9.39
CA ASP A 100 -4.32 15.24 9.97
C ASP A 100 -3.16 15.90 9.20
N GLY A 101 -2.72 15.27 8.11
CA GLY A 101 -1.61 15.74 7.30
C GLY A 101 -0.23 15.23 7.73
N THR A 102 -0.13 14.50 8.85
CA THR A 102 1.13 13.90 9.29
C THR A 102 1.60 12.85 8.29
N MET A 103 2.88 12.88 7.95
CA MET A 103 3.47 11.89 7.06
C MET A 103 4.05 10.71 7.85
N TRP A 104 3.93 9.52 7.27
CA TRP A 104 4.64 8.35 7.76
C TRP A 104 6.12 8.41 7.36
N PRO A 105 6.99 7.63 8.03
CA PRO A 105 8.30 7.31 7.47
C PRO A 105 8.17 6.76 6.05
N GLU A 106 9.10 7.10 5.18
CA GLU A 106 9.05 6.68 3.79
C GLU A 106 9.12 5.15 3.67
N LEU A 107 8.24 4.60 2.81
CA LEU A 107 8.27 3.20 2.44
C LEU A 107 8.99 3.06 1.09
N HIS A 108 10.14 2.41 1.09
CA HIS A 108 10.89 2.17 -0.14
C HIS A 108 10.42 0.87 -0.79
N ILE A 109 10.11 0.91 -2.09
CA ILE A 109 9.83 -0.27 -2.89
C ILE A 109 11.17 -0.93 -3.16
N SER A 110 11.43 -2.08 -2.53
CA SER A 110 12.65 -2.88 -2.71
C SER A 110 12.51 -3.90 -3.85
N SER A 111 11.30 -4.31 -4.15
CA SER A 111 10.95 -5.12 -5.32
C SER A 111 9.49 -4.93 -5.70
N LEU A 112 9.21 -4.91 -6.99
CA LEU A 112 7.85 -4.86 -7.50
C LEU A 112 7.75 -5.66 -8.79
N THR A 113 7.07 -6.79 -8.71
CA THR A 113 6.79 -7.69 -9.82
C THR A 113 5.29 -8.02 -9.83
N LEU A 114 4.85 -8.82 -10.79
CA LEU A 114 3.45 -9.32 -10.82
C LEU A 114 3.11 -10.24 -9.65
N VAL A 115 4.13 -10.82 -9.00
CA VAL A 115 3.94 -11.84 -7.96
C VAL A 115 4.59 -11.49 -6.61
N THR A 116 5.28 -10.36 -6.52
CA THR A 116 5.92 -9.91 -5.28
C THR A 116 5.90 -8.40 -5.15
N LEU A 117 5.68 -7.92 -3.93
CA LEU A 117 5.89 -6.55 -3.52
C LEU A 117 6.78 -6.57 -2.27
N GLY A 118 7.97 -5.99 -2.36
CA GLY A 118 8.85 -5.75 -1.22
C GLY A 118 8.76 -4.28 -0.82
N LEU A 119 8.52 -4.03 0.46
CA LEU A 119 8.58 -2.70 1.07
C LEU A 119 9.61 -2.69 2.17
N SER A 120 10.39 -1.63 2.28
CA SER A 120 11.39 -1.47 3.32
C SER A 120 11.35 -0.08 3.94
N HIS A 121 11.69 -0.02 5.22
CA HIS A 121 12.08 1.22 5.89
C HIS A 121 13.60 1.36 5.86
N ARG A 122 14.09 2.58 5.72
CA ARG A 122 15.52 2.90 5.73
C ARG A 122 15.80 3.98 6.77
N ASP A 123 16.99 3.94 7.35
CA ASP A 123 17.52 5.01 8.19
C ASP A 123 17.99 6.20 7.35
N THR A 124 18.48 7.24 8.03
CA THR A 124 19.01 8.44 7.39
C THR A 124 20.22 8.18 6.49
N ASP A 125 20.96 7.10 6.76
CA ASP A 125 22.13 6.68 5.97
C ASP A 125 21.74 5.76 4.80
N GLY A 126 20.42 5.48 4.63
CA GLY A 126 19.88 4.63 3.57
C GLY A 126 19.98 3.14 3.86
N LYS A 127 20.40 2.72 5.06
CA LYS A 127 20.45 1.32 5.47
C LYS A 127 19.05 0.80 5.73
N VAL A 128 18.74 -0.40 5.25
CA VAL A 128 17.46 -1.07 5.49
C VAL A 128 17.35 -1.44 6.98
N ILE A 129 16.29 -0.95 7.62
CA ILE A 129 15.96 -1.21 9.03
C ILE A 129 14.98 -2.37 9.12
N ASP A 130 13.99 -2.38 8.22
CA ASP A 130 12.93 -3.37 8.17
C ASP A 130 12.57 -3.67 6.72
N ASN A 131 12.17 -4.90 6.46
CA ASN A 131 11.81 -5.36 5.14
C ASN A 131 10.56 -6.23 5.21
N MET A 132 9.55 -5.85 4.46
CA MET A 132 8.26 -6.53 4.39
C MET A 132 8.05 -7.11 3.00
N ALA A 133 7.70 -8.38 2.91
CA ALA A 133 7.38 -9.04 1.66
C ALA A 133 5.88 -9.32 1.58
N PHE A 134 5.32 -9.08 0.40
CA PHE A 134 3.91 -9.31 0.11
C PHE A 134 3.76 -10.16 -1.15
N LEU A 135 2.72 -11.00 -1.16
CA LEU A 135 2.27 -11.75 -2.33
C LEU A 135 0.89 -11.26 -2.77
N PRO A 136 0.51 -11.46 -4.03
CA PRO A 136 -0.85 -11.17 -4.47
C PRO A 136 -1.87 -11.97 -3.66
N PHE A 137 -2.88 -11.27 -3.17
CA PHE A 137 -4.01 -11.89 -2.51
C PHE A 137 -5.12 -12.13 -3.55
N LEU A 138 -5.49 -13.39 -3.74
CA LEU A 138 -6.55 -13.77 -4.66
C LEU A 138 -7.84 -14.02 -3.88
N GLU A 139 -8.88 -13.25 -4.25
CA GLU A 139 -10.23 -13.52 -3.78
C GLU A 139 -10.78 -14.76 -4.52
N ASP A 140 -11.51 -15.57 -3.80
CA ASP A 140 -12.22 -16.75 -4.34
C ASP A 140 -13.63 -16.85 -3.75
N THR A 141 -14.32 -17.97 -3.95
CA THR A 141 -15.68 -18.18 -3.44
C THR A 141 -15.77 -18.13 -1.93
N ASP A 142 -14.73 -18.59 -1.23
CA ASP A 142 -14.70 -18.78 0.22
C ASP A 142 -13.92 -17.66 0.94
N LYS A 143 -13.23 -16.80 0.19
CA LYS A 143 -12.28 -15.83 0.72
C LYS A 143 -12.46 -14.48 0.03
N LYS A 144 -13.16 -13.58 0.68
CA LYS A 144 -13.55 -12.26 0.14
C LYS A 144 -13.11 -11.13 1.05
N ILE A 145 -13.03 -9.93 0.45
CA ILE A 145 -12.88 -8.69 1.22
C ILE A 145 -14.25 -8.09 1.46
N ILE A 146 -14.64 -7.97 2.72
CA ILE A 146 -15.95 -7.46 3.17
C ILE A 146 -15.73 -6.10 3.85
N LYS A 147 -16.52 -5.11 3.48
CA LYS A 147 -16.55 -3.83 4.18
C LYS A 147 -17.29 -3.98 5.50
N THR A 148 -16.73 -3.42 6.56
CA THR A 148 -17.34 -3.42 7.89
C THR A 148 -17.18 -2.07 8.59
N THR A 149 -18.07 -1.83 9.55
CA THR A 149 -17.99 -0.70 10.50
C THR A 149 -17.81 -1.18 11.94
N GLU A 150 -17.55 -2.48 12.15
CA GLU A 150 -17.36 -3.05 13.47
C GLU A 150 -16.10 -2.49 14.16
N SER A 151 -16.28 -2.01 15.38
CA SER A 151 -15.21 -1.39 16.18
C SER A 151 -14.05 -2.35 16.50
N SER A 152 -14.32 -3.64 16.58
CA SER A 152 -13.30 -4.68 16.82
C SER A 152 -12.26 -4.72 15.68
N TYR A 153 -12.71 -4.65 14.43
CA TYR A 153 -11.81 -4.56 13.27
C TYR A 153 -11.14 -3.21 13.18
N GLU A 154 -11.87 -2.12 13.48
CA GLU A 154 -11.30 -0.77 13.48
C GLU A 154 -10.11 -0.67 14.43
N LEU A 155 -10.24 -1.13 15.67
CA LEU A 155 -9.17 -1.09 16.67
C LEU A 155 -7.96 -1.93 16.24
N ARG A 156 -8.18 -3.12 15.71
CA ARG A 156 -7.10 -4.00 15.23
C ARG A 156 -6.36 -3.40 14.05
N ILE A 157 -7.07 -2.84 13.07
CA ILE A 157 -6.47 -2.19 11.90
C ILE A 157 -5.69 -0.95 12.34
N ARG A 158 -6.20 -0.13 13.26
CA ARG A 158 -5.48 1.03 13.83
C ARG A 158 -4.17 0.60 14.47
N TYR A 159 -4.19 -0.46 15.28
CA TYR A 159 -2.98 -1.00 15.89
C TYR A 159 -1.93 -1.39 14.86
N ILE A 160 -2.33 -2.02 13.75
CA ILE A 160 -1.41 -2.40 12.66
C ILE A 160 -0.88 -1.16 11.94
N ILE A 161 -1.74 -0.20 11.64
CA ILE A 161 -1.33 1.08 11.03
C ILE A 161 -0.30 1.79 11.92
N ASP A 162 -0.54 1.85 13.23
CA ASP A 162 0.39 2.47 14.18
C ASP A 162 1.72 1.70 14.24
N ARG A 163 1.69 0.37 14.14
CA ARG A 163 2.91 -0.44 14.05
C ARG A 163 3.69 -0.14 12.77
N PHE A 164 3.05 -0.11 11.60
CA PHE A 164 3.70 0.29 10.34
C PHE A 164 4.35 1.66 10.46
N ARG A 165 3.66 2.61 11.11
CA ARG A 165 4.17 3.96 11.32
C ARG A 165 5.33 4.03 12.33
N SER A 166 5.32 3.17 13.35
CA SER A 166 6.31 3.19 14.44
C SER A 166 7.64 2.52 14.09
N ILE A 167 7.66 1.55 13.19
CA ILE A 167 8.89 0.85 12.79
C ILE A 167 9.93 1.84 12.26
N GLY A 168 9.52 2.85 11.47
CA GLY A 168 10.43 3.90 11.01
C GLY A 168 10.87 4.92 12.07
N ARG A 169 10.24 4.95 13.26
CA ARG A 169 10.58 5.90 14.34
C ARG A 169 11.54 5.35 15.39
N LEU A 170 11.73 4.04 15.43
CA LEU A 170 12.59 3.40 16.44
C LEU A 170 14.08 3.69 16.25
N VAL A 171 14.45 4.34 15.15
CA VAL A 171 15.85 4.61 14.77
C VAL A 171 16.31 6.02 15.12
N ASP A 172 15.39 6.95 15.38
CA ASP A 172 15.72 8.34 15.72
C ASP A 172 16.02 8.54 17.22
N THR A 173 16.15 7.48 18.02
CA THR A 173 16.30 7.53 19.49
C THR A 173 17.56 6.88 20.04
N GLU A 174 18.57 6.56 19.20
CA GLU A 174 19.90 6.16 19.67
C GLU A 174 20.99 7.18 19.33
#